data_f39d16ade9dfd927a230d7d3350dd931
#
_entry.id   f39d16ade9dfd927a230d7d3350dd931
#
_cell.length_a   1.000
_cell.length_b   1.000
_cell.length_c   1.000
_cell.angle_alpha   90.00
_cell.angle_beta   90.00
_cell.angle_gamma   90.00
#
_symmetry.space_group_name_H-M   'P 1'
#
loop_
_entity.id
_entity.type
_entity.pdbx_description
1 polymer ?
#
loop_
_entity_poly.entity_id
_entity_poly.type
_entity_poly.pdbx_seq_one_letter_code
_entity_poly.pdbx_strand_id
1 'polypeptide(L)'
;KFEDLFYESLLQKGIENYDKAITALDKANKFKPNDATVNYELGKNYLALKDYKNAYNYFENAAKIDPKNKWFWIGMYDVTYENKNFDQGITVINTLIKFENKYKEDLASLYMATKQLEKALVLIQELDETYGKSDRRELFKSQILSDGKFQNVEIKNLVSLIEKYPNEEANYINLIFLYSKNNEEAKAFEIVKKLEKAIPNSEWAQVTLFKNYLDANDGTKAISAMNTVLASSKIDSKIKHRILNEFLIFTEKNPQYSSDLEKAVGYFDNDKSVDVSMEIGKYFHSKKQLDKAIKYYEKSISDKPEESVQTNFLLLKALTENKQFDILAKKAVVMVETFPTQPQFYYYAGLAYNQLKEFKKAKDLLEMGMDYVVENKELEINFNIQLGEAYNGLGDFKKKELFFSKANQLLKEKK
;
A
#
# COMPACT_ATOMS: atom_id res chain seq x y z
N LYS A 1 1.09 -15.38 63.33
CA LYS A 1 2.43 -15.74 62.76
C LYS A 1 2.38 -16.05 61.27
N PHE A 2 1.46 -16.88 60.77
CA PHE A 2 1.34 -17.12 59.32
C PHE A 2 0.90 -15.84 58.61
N GLU A 3 -0.18 -15.24 59.05
CA GLU A 3 -0.75 -14.02 58.46
C GLU A 3 0.25 -12.85 58.47
N ASP A 4 0.98 -12.66 59.57
CA ASP A 4 1.98 -11.59 59.69
C ASP A 4 3.09 -11.76 58.60
N LEU A 5 3.57 -12.99 58.38
CA LEU A 5 4.60 -13.28 57.39
C LEU A 5 4.06 -13.18 55.95
N PHE A 6 2.80 -13.56 55.77
CA PHE A 6 2.15 -13.42 54.45
C PHE A 6 1.95 -11.94 54.10
N TYR A 7 1.44 -11.14 55.04
CA TYR A 7 1.31 -9.68 54.83
C TYR A 7 2.66 -8.99 54.65
N GLU A 8 3.68 -9.39 55.39
CA GLU A 8 5.06 -8.90 55.22
C GLU A 8 5.55 -9.20 53.77
N SER A 9 5.27 -10.39 53.27
CA SER A 9 5.64 -10.72 51.87
C SER A 9 4.96 -9.82 50.84
N LEU A 10 3.67 -9.52 51.05
CA LEU A 10 2.93 -8.63 50.13
C LEU A 10 3.46 -7.19 50.18
N LEU A 11 3.83 -6.74 51.41
CA LEU A 11 4.45 -5.42 51.59
C LEU A 11 5.80 -5.34 50.85
N GLN A 12 6.68 -6.33 51.06
CA GLN A 12 7.98 -6.37 50.43
C GLN A 12 7.86 -6.48 48.92
N LYS A 13 6.91 -7.24 48.40
CA LYS A 13 6.59 -7.29 46.95
C LYS A 13 6.12 -5.92 46.45
N GLY A 14 5.27 -5.22 47.19
CA GLY A 14 4.74 -3.90 46.82
C GLY A 14 5.82 -2.82 46.66
N ILE A 15 6.95 -3.00 47.34
CA ILE A 15 8.15 -2.13 47.20
C ILE A 15 9.26 -2.79 46.36
N GLU A 16 8.89 -3.78 45.55
CA GLU A 16 9.78 -4.51 44.63
C GLU A 16 10.96 -5.22 45.31
N ASN A 17 10.88 -5.50 46.60
CA ASN A 17 11.91 -6.23 47.36
C ASN A 17 11.58 -7.74 47.33
N TYR A 18 11.70 -8.34 46.14
CA TYR A 18 11.24 -9.72 45.89
C TYR A 18 11.98 -10.77 46.70
N ASP A 19 13.28 -10.61 46.97
CA ASP A 19 14.07 -11.55 47.79
C ASP A 19 13.55 -11.61 49.24
N LYS A 20 13.23 -10.47 49.82
CA LYS A 20 12.64 -10.44 51.17
C LYS A 20 11.20 -10.96 51.17
N ALA A 21 10.44 -10.70 50.11
CA ALA A 21 9.10 -11.26 49.95
C ALA A 21 9.15 -12.80 49.91
N ILE A 22 10.07 -13.39 49.15
CA ILE A 22 10.32 -14.85 49.10
C ILE A 22 10.71 -15.36 50.46
N THR A 23 11.65 -14.71 51.13
CA THR A 23 12.07 -15.11 52.48
C THR A 23 10.92 -15.15 53.50
N ALA A 24 10.01 -14.18 53.42
CA ALA A 24 8.83 -14.12 54.26
C ALA A 24 7.83 -15.26 53.93
N LEU A 25 7.62 -15.52 52.63
CA LEU A 25 6.76 -16.61 52.14
C LEU A 25 7.31 -18.00 52.51
N ASP A 26 8.62 -18.21 52.41
CA ASP A 26 9.26 -19.46 52.86
C ASP A 26 9.06 -19.73 54.36
N LYS A 27 9.14 -18.68 55.18
CA LYS A 27 8.81 -18.79 56.59
C LYS A 27 7.31 -19.06 56.80
N ALA A 28 6.41 -18.41 56.07
CA ALA A 28 4.98 -18.64 56.12
C ALA A 28 4.63 -20.10 55.71
N ASN A 29 5.28 -20.64 54.68
CA ASN A 29 5.10 -22.01 54.20
C ASN A 29 5.40 -23.08 55.23
N LYS A 30 6.27 -22.77 56.20
CA LYS A 30 6.54 -23.68 57.34
C LYS A 30 5.36 -23.84 58.31
N PHE A 31 4.47 -22.81 58.38
CA PHE A 31 3.28 -22.85 59.21
C PHE A 31 2.08 -23.48 58.49
N LYS A 32 1.98 -23.34 57.17
CA LYS A 32 0.97 -23.96 56.33
C LYS A 32 1.63 -24.56 55.10
N PRO A 33 2.20 -25.77 55.23
CA PRO A 33 2.80 -26.46 54.10
C PRO A 33 1.76 -26.72 53.02
N ASN A 34 2.16 -26.55 51.77
CA ASN A 34 1.30 -26.75 50.59
C ASN A 34 0.07 -25.81 50.50
N ASP A 35 0.18 -24.59 51.00
CA ASP A 35 -0.82 -23.58 50.74
C ASP A 35 -0.70 -23.09 49.29
N ALA A 36 -1.81 -23.20 48.50
CA ALA A 36 -1.82 -22.82 47.09
C ALA A 36 -1.53 -21.34 46.87
N THR A 37 -2.01 -20.47 47.80
CA THR A 37 -1.82 -19.02 47.69
C THR A 37 -0.36 -18.64 47.95
N VAL A 38 0.29 -19.32 48.94
CA VAL A 38 1.73 -19.13 49.21
C VAL A 38 2.55 -19.51 47.99
N ASN A 39 2.26 -20.69 47.39
CA ASN A 39 2.95 -21.12 46.18
C ASN A 39 2.72 -20.15 45.02
N TYR A 40 1.52 -19.64 44.84
CA TYR A 40 1.21 -18.65 43.82
C TYR A 40 1.99 -17.34 44.03
N GLU A 41 2.05 -16.83 45.23
CA GLU A 41 2.82 -15.62 45.55
C GLU A 41 4.34 -15.84 45.40
N LEU A 42 4.86 -17.03 45.77
CA LEU A 42 6.25 -17.40 45.47
C LEU A 42 6.50 -17.40 43.97
N GLY A 43 5.64 -18.01 43.18
CA GLY A 43 5.73 -18.01 41.73
C GLY A 43 5.82 -16.61 41.13
N LYS A 44 4.99 -15.69 41.62
CA LYS A 44 4.99 -14.27 41.17
C LYS A 44 6.29 -13.52 41.53
N ASN A 45 6.85 -13.74 42.71
CA ASN A 45 8.09 -13.11 43.10
C ASN A 45 9.29 -13.66 42.29
N TYR A 46 9.36 -14.98 42.08
CA TYR A 46 10.39 -15.60 41.22
C TYR A 46 10.28 -15.15 39.74
N LEU A 47 9.05 -14.97 39.24
CA LEU A 47 8.84 -14.44 37.90
C LEU A 47 9.36 -12.99 37.79
N ALA A 48 9.09 -12.16 38.78
CA ALA A 48 9.62 -10.79 38.85
C ALA A 48 11.16 -10.75 38.84
N LEU A 49 11.80 -11.71 39.50
CA LEU A 49 13.26 -11.91 39.49
C LEU A 49 13.76 -12.59 38.21
N LYS A 50 12.88 -12.97 37.28
CA LYS A 50 13.17 -13.73 36.07
C LYS A 50 13.78 -15.12 36.32
N ASP A 51 13.58 -15.64 37.53
CA ASP A 51 13.86 -17.05 37.82
C ASP A 51 12.70 -17.94 37.32
N TYR A 52 12.67 -18.13 36.03
CA TYR A 52 11.57 -18.81 35.34
C TYR A 52 11.39 -20.27 35.81
N LYS A 53 12.46 -20.93 36.16
CA LYS A 53 12.42 -22.31 36.65
C LYS A 53 11.65 -22.42 37.96
N ASN A 54 12.04 -21.64 38.93
CA ASN A 54 11.37 -21.64 40.25
C ASN A 54 9.95 -21.07 40.13
N ALA A 55 9.77 -20.00 39.33
CA ALA A 55 8.45 -19.42 39.07
C ALA A 55 7.46 -20.48 38.53
N TYR A 56 7.85 -21.23 37.51
CA TYR A 56 7.01 -22.27 36.92
C TYR A 56 6.67 -23.37 37.92
N ASN A 57 7.68 -23.87 38.68
CA ASN A 57 7.48 -24.91 39.67
C ASN A 57 6.48 -24.50 40.76
N TYR A 58 6.57 -23.29 41.27
CA TYR A 58 5.66 -22.78 42.29
C TYR A 58 4.24 -22.57 41.75
N PHE A 59 4.08 -22.06 40.55
CA PHE A 59 2.74 -21.97 39.93
C PHE A 59 2.17 -23.35 39.66
N GLU A 60 2.99 -24.31 39.18
CA GLU A 60 2.57 -25.70 38.97
C GLU A 60 2.13 -26.36 40.28
N ASN A 61 2.85 -26.14 41.37
CA ASN A 61 2.47 -26.64 42.69
C ASN A 61 1.11 -26.03 43.15
N ALA A 62 0.93 -24.73 42.95
CA ALA A 62 -0.35 -24.10 43.24
C ALA A 62 -1.49 -24.69 42.43
N ALA A 63 -1.27 -24.94 41.12
CA ALA A 63 -2.26 -25.58 40.23
C ALA A 63 -2.53 -27.05 40.58
N LYS A 64 -1.56 -27.78 41.11
CA LYS A 64 -1.77 -29.16 41.61
C LYS A 64 -2.64 -29.20 42.86
N ILE A 65 -2.52 -28.19 43.73
CA ILE A 65 -3.30 -28.08 44.93
C ILE A 65 -4.74 -27.67 44.62
N ASP A 66 -4.93 -26.66 43.80
CA ASP A 66 -6.25 -26.21 43.33
C ASP A 66 -6.27 -26.03 41.79
N PRO A 67 -6.55 -27.12 41.08
CA PRO A 67 -6.55 -27.10 39.60
C PRO A 67 -7.71 -26.30 39.00
N LYS A 68 -8.71 -25.91 39.77
CA LYS A 68 -9.85 -25.10 39.30
C LYS A 68 -9.57 -23.60 39.33
N ASN A 69 -8.49 -23.17 39.96
CA ASN A 69 -8.11 -21.77 39.99
C ASN A 69 -7.31 -21.40 38.74
N LYS A 70 -7.96 -20.70 37.81
CA LYS A 70 -7.36 -20.33 36.52
C LYS A 70 -6.11 -19.44 36.68
N TRP A 71 -5.99 -18.67 37.77
CA TRP A 71 -4.87 -17.74 37.97
C TRP A 71 -3.53 -18.48 38.11
N PHE A 72 -3.53 -19.69 38.62
CA PHE A 72 -2.31 -20.49 38.71
C PHE A 72 -1.84 -20.93 37.35
N TRP A 73 -2.76 -21.31 36.45
CA TRP A 73 -2.46 -21.65 35.06
C TRP A 73 -2.03 -20.41 34.25
N ILE A 74 -2.62 -19.24 34.54
CA ILE A 74 -2.18 -17.96 33.94
C ILE A 74 -0.74 -17.67 34.35
N GLY A 75 -0.39 -17.83 35.65
CA GLY A 75 0.99 -17.67 36.07
C GLY A 75 1.98 -18.60 35.38
N MET A 76 1.61 -19.86 35.18
CA MET A 76 2.43 -20.79 34.39
C MET A 76 2.57 -20.33 32.94
N TYR A 77 1.50 -19.84 32.33
CA TYR A 77 1.52 -19.34 30.97
C TYR A 77 2.42 -18.11 30.83
N ASP A 78 2.33 -17.15 31.76
CA ASP A 78 3.17 -15.95 31.78
C ASP A 78 4.65 -16.31 31.83
N VAL A 79 5.03 -17.30 32.64
CA VAL A 79 6.42 -17.81 32.70
C VAL A 79 6.85 -18.36 31.35
N THR A 80 6.01 -19.17 30.69
CA THR A 80 6.36 -19.77 29.39
C THR A 80 6.47 -18.73 28.28
N TYR A 81 5.71 -17.66 28.38
CA TYR A 81 5.76 -16.55 27.43
C TYR A 81 7.04 -15.71 27.62
N GLU A 82 7.34 -15.34 28.87
CA GLU A 82 8.53 -14.54 29.20
C GLU A 82 9.85 -15.28 28.87
N ASN A 83 9.95 -16.57 29.14
CA ASN A 83 11.14 -17.36 28.81
C ASN A 83 11.15 -17.91 27.39
N LYS A 84 10.13 -17.57 26.58
CA LYS A 84 9.94 -18.00 25.19
C LYS A 84 9.85 -19.52 24.99
N ASN A 85 9.44 -20.25 26.03
CA ASN A 85 9.18 -21.70 25.94
C ASN A 85 7.75 -21.92 25.41
N PHE A 86 7.56 -21.63 24.12
CA PHE A 86 6.24 -21.66 23.50
C PHE A 86 5.63 -23.05 23.40
N ASP A 87 6.44 -24.11 23.30
CA ASP A 87 5.93 -25.48 23.27
C ASP A 87 5.30 -25.86 24.63
N GLN A 88 5.94 -25.49 25.73
CA GLN A 88 5.36 -25.65 27.07
C GLN A 88 4.11 -24.74 27.23
N GLY A 89 4.15 -23.52 26.66
CA GLY A 89 3.04 -22.58 26.62
C GLY A 89 1.80 -23.18 25.95
N ILE A 90 1.96 -23.95 24.85
CA ILE A 90 0.86 -24.65 24.19
C ILE A 90 0.20 -25.66 25.13
N THR A 91 0.97 -26.35 25.95
CA THR A 91 0.43 -27.32 26.91
C THR A 91 -0.42 -26.61 27.97
N VAL A 92 0.06 -25.48 28.50
CA VAL A 92 -0.64 -24.70 29.52
C VAL A 92 -1.91 -24.05 28.94
N ILE A 93 -1.80 -23.43 27.76
CA ILE A 93 -2.93 -22.73 27.13
C ILE A 93 -4.09 -23.67 26.79
N ASN A 94 -3.82 -24.92 26.42
CA ASN A 94 -4.85 -25.95 26.21
C ASN A 94 -5.66 -26.25 27.49
N THR A 95 -5.07 -26.05 28.66
CA THR A 95 -5.80 -26.12 29.92
C THR A 95 -6.62 -24.85 30.15
N LEU A 96 -6.06 -23.67 29.86
CA LEU A 96 -6.76 -22.39 30.00
C LEU A 96 -7.98 -22.28 29.07
N ILE A 97 -7.94 -22.86 27.89
CA ILE A 97 -9.09 -22.92 26.96
C ILE A 97 -10.30 -23.63 27.60
N LYS A 98 -10.09 -24.62 28.50
CA LYS A 98 -11.18 -25.29 29.23
C LYS A 98 -11.89 -24.35 30.20
N PHE A 99 -11.23 -23.28 30.64
CA PHE A 99 -11.84 -22.23 31.46
C PHE A 99 -12.55 -21.19 30.59
N GLU A 100 -11.89 -20.71 29.55
CA GLU A 100 -12.43 -19.66 28.68
C GLU A 100 -11.92 -19.83 27.24
N ASN A 101 -12.85 -19.85 26.29
CA ASN A 101 -12.51 -20.02 24.84
C ASN A 101 -11.66 -18.87 24.27
N LYS A 102 -11.62 -17.70 24.90
CA LYS A 102 -10.81 -16.56 24.44
C LYS A 102 -9.32 -16.91 24.30
N TYR A 103 -8.81 -17.85 25.09
CA TYR A 103 -7.41 -18.29 25.03
C TYR A 103 -7.05 -19.05 23.73
N LYS A 104 -8.04 -19.36 22.87
CA LYS A 104 -7.77 -19.87 21.52
C LYS A 104 -7.02 -18.87 20.63
N GLU A 105 -7.20 -17.56 20.86
CA GLU A 105 -6.42 -16.51 20.16
C GLU A 105 -4.93 -16.61 20.51
N ASP A 106 -4.62 -16.84 21.79
CA ASP A 106 -3.24 -17.00 22.23
C ASP A 106 -2.64 -18.33 21.70
N LEU A 107 -3.44 -19.41 21.65
CA LEU A 107 -3.01 -20.66 21.05
C LEU A 107 -2.67 -20.50 19.56
N ALA A 108 -3.47 -19.74 18.81
CA ALA A 108 -3.16 -19.46 17.41
C ALA A 108 -1.80 -18.74 17.27
N SER A 109 -1.53 -17.78 18.17
CA SER A 109 -0.24 -17.07 18.20
C SER A 109 0.93 -17.99 18.57
N LEU A 110 0.74 -18.92 19.49
CA LEU A 110 1.76 -19.91 19.84
C LEU A 110 2.03 -20.89 18.70
N TYR A 111 1.01 -21.32 17.97
CA TYR A 111 1.20 -22.12 16.76
C TYR A 111 1.97 -21.37 15.68
N MET A 112 1.76 -20.06 15.53
CA MET A 112 2.57 -19.24 14.63
C MET A 112 4.03 -19.18 15.10
N ALA A 113 4.26 -18.92 16.39
CA ALA A 113 5.60 -18.81 16.97
C ALA A 113 6.40 -20.13 16.89
N THR A 114 5.73 -21.27 17.02
CA THR A 114 6.35 -22.62 16.94
C THR A 114 6.33 -23.19 15.53
N LYS A 115 5.92 -22.40 14.52
CA LYS A 115 5.83 -22.81 13.11
C LYS A 115 4.90 -24.02 12.86
N GLN A 116 3.92 -24.24 13.73
CA GLN A 116 2.86 -25.23 13.54
C GLN A 116 1.74 -24.63 12.66
N LEU A 117 2.11 -24.20 11.45
CA LEU A 117 1.31 -23.33 10.59
C LEU A 117 -0.02 -23.96 10.15
N GLU A 118 -0.06 -25.28 9.96
CA GLU A 118 -1.29 -25.99 9.61
C GLU A 118 -2.31 -25.94 10.77
N LYS A 119 -1.84 -26.17 12.01
CA LYS A 119 -2.71 -26.07 13.18
C LYS A 119 -3.17 -24.63 13.42
N ALA A 120 -2.28 -23.65 13.19
CA ALA A 120 -2.63 -22.23 13.25
C ALA A 120 -3.75 -21.91 12.25
N LEU A 121 -3.63 -22.35 10.99
CA LEU A 121 -4.61 -22.09 9.94
C LEU A 121 -5.99 -22.67 10.28
N VAL A 122 -6.03 -23.92 10.74
CA VAL A 122 -7.28 -24.59 11.14
C VAL A 122 -7.95 -23.85 12.31
N LEU A 123 -7.17 -23.46 13.31
CA LEU A 123 -7.70 -22.74 14.48
C LEU A 123 -8.17 -21.32 14.14
N ILE A 124 -7.43 -20.60 13.30
CA ILE A 124 -7.83 -19.28 12.78
C ILE A 124 -9.17 -19.37 12.06
N GLN A 125 -9.36 -20.41 11.27
CA GLN A 125 -10.56 -20.67 10.54
C GLN A 125 -11.77 -20.91 11.46
N GLU A 126 -11.60 -21.75 12.49
CA GLU A 126 -12.62 -21.99 13.52
C GLU A 126 -12.99 -20.67 14.25
N LEU A 127 -11.99 -19.85 14.56
CA LEU A 127 -12.22 -18.57 15.22
C LEU A 127 -12.95 -17.57 14.32
N ASP A 128 -12.61 -17.51 13.03
CA ASP A 128 -13.28 -16.65 12.06
C ASP A 128 -14.74 -17.05 11.83
N GLU A 129 -15.04 -18.34 11.81
CA GLU A 129 -16.42 -18.85 11.72
C GLU A 129 -17.23 -18.53 12.98
N THR A 130 -16.58 -18.54 14.16
CA THR A 130 -17.27 -18.37 15.44
C THR A 130 -17.46 -16.91 15.83
N TYR A 131 -16.44 -16.08 15.63
CA TYR A 131 -16.36 -14.71 16.14
C TYR A 131 -16.24 -13.64 15.05
N GLY A 132 -16.23 -14.03 13.77
CA GLY A 132 -15.94 -13.15 12.64
C GLY A 132 -14.43 -12.88 12.49
N LYS A 133 -14.06 -12.19 11.41
CA LYS A 133 -12.67 -11.90 11.07
C LYS A 133 -12.05 -10.85 12.00
N SER A 134 -10.73 -10.95 12.22
CA SER A 134 -9.94 -9.93 12.90
C SER A 134 -8.66 -9.63 12.12
N ASP A 135 -8.17 -8.38 12.22
CA ASP A 135 -6.94 -7.94 11.52
C ASP A 135 -5.73 -8.82 11.86
N ARG A 136 -5.62 -9.24 13.12
CA ARG A 136 -4.53 -10.11 13.58
C ARG A 136 -4.58 -11.47 12.92
N ARG A 137 -5.76 -12.08 12.83
CA ARG A 137 -5.94 -13.40 12.20
C ARG A 137 -5.77 -13.34 10.70
N GLU A 138 -6.24 -12.26 10.06
CA GLU A 138 -6.00 -12.03 8.63
C GLU A 138 -4.50 -11.87 8.34
N LEU A 139 -3.73 -11.19 9.21
CA LEU A 139 -2.29 -11.09 9.09
C LEU A 139 -1.61 -12.47 9.19
N PHE A 140 -1.97 -13.27 10.20
CA PHE A 140 -1.43 -14.63 10.36
C PHE A 140 -1.77 -15.50 9.15
N LYS A 141 -3.01 -15.45 8.68
CA LYS A 141 -3.46 -16.17 7.50
C LYS A 141 -2.66 -15.78 6.26
N SER A 142 -2.46 -14.48 6.05
CA SER A 142 -1.63 -13.97 4.95
C SER A 142 -0.18 -14.49 5.02
N GLN A 143 0.42 -14.53 6.23
CA GLN A 143 1.76 -15.07 6.43
C GLN A 143 1.83 -16.57 6.12
N ILE A 144 0.85 -17.35 6.58
CA ILE A 144 0.78 -18.79 6.32
C ILE A 144 0.62 -19.06 4.83
N LEU A 145 -0.30 -18.35 4.17
CA LEU A 145 -0.63 -18.55 2.76
C LEU A 145 0.44 -17.96 1.80
N SER A 146 1.40 -17.21 2.32
CA SER A 146 2.59 -16.83 1.54
C SER A 146 3.44 -18.05 1.16
N ASP A 147 3.39 -19.13 1.96
CA ASP A 147 3.98 -20.41 1.63
C ASP A 147 2.98 -21.25 0.81
N GLY A 148 3.30 -21.51 -0.46
CA GLY A 148 2.44 -22.24 -1.40
C GLY A 148 1.98 -23.63 -0.91
N LYS A 149 2.69 -24.22 0.06
CA LYS A 149 2.33 -25.51 0.69
C LYS A 149 0.94 -25.51 1.33
N PHE A 150 0.51 -24.37 1.89
CA PHE A 150 -0.75 -24.25 2.61
C PHE A 150 -1.93 -23.76 1.77
N GLN A 151 -1.67 -23.33 0.54
CA GLN A 151 -2.72 -22.80 -0.35
C GLN A 151 -3.78 -23.85 -0.70
N ASN A 152 -3.40 -25.11 -0.87
CA ASN A 152 -4.33 -26.19 -1.17
C ASN A 152 -5.32 -26.45 -0.02
N VAL A 153 -4.91 -26.25 1.23
CA VAL A 153 -5.80 -26.40 2.40
C VAL A 153 -6.84 -25.28 2.37
N GLU A 154 -6.42 -24.05 2.10
CA GLU A 154 -7.33 -22.92 2.02
C GLU A 154 -8.29 -23.01 0.83
N ILE A 155 -7.82 -23.48 -0.33
CA ILE A 155 -8.68 -23.73 -1.49
C ILE A 155 -9.82 -24.69 -1.13
N LYS A 156 -9.50 -25.82 -0.50
CA LYS A 156 -10.52 -26.80 -0.07
C LYS A 156 -11.52 -26.18 0.90
N ASN A 157 -11.03 -25.37 1.82
CA ASN A 157 -11.87 -24.67 2.78
C ASN A 157 -12.81 -23.69 2.09
N LEU A 158 -12.29 -22.81 1.23
CA LEU A 158 -13.12 -21.84 0.52
C LEU A 158 -14.15 -22.50 -0.36
N VAL A 159 -13.84 -23.63 -1.01
CA VAL A 159 -14.82 -24.44 -1.76
C VAL A 159 -15.96 -24.90 -0.84
N SER A 160 -15.64 -25.44 0.34
CA SER A 160 -16.64 -25.86 1.32
C SER A 160 -17.49 -24.68 1.85
N LEU A 161 -16.86 -23.53 2.10
CA LEU A 161 -17.57 -22.34 2.54
C LEU A 161 -18.52 -21.79 1.47
N ILE A 162 -18.14 -21.84 0.20
CA ILE A 162 -19.00 -21.44 -0.93
C ILE A 162 -20.23 -22.37 -1.02
N GLU A 163 -20.06 -23.66 -0.81
CA GLU A 163 -21.18 -24.60 -0.80
C GLU A 163 -22.14 -24.35 0.36
N LYS A 164 -21.59 -24.06 1.54
CA LYS A 164 -22.36 -23.80 2.76
C LYS A 164 -23.03 -22.42 2.78
N TYR A 165 -22.35 -21.42 2.23
CA TYR A 165 -22.76 -20.01 2.24
C TYR A 165 -22.68 -19.41 0.82
N PRO A 166 -23.55 -19.80 -0.12
CA PRO A 166 -23.44 -19.42 -1.54
C PRO A 166 -23.63 -17.93 -1.82
N ASN A 167 -24.16 -17.17 -0.87
CA ASN A 167 -24.37 -15.71 -1.01
C ASN A 167 -23.25 -14.90 -0.36
N GLU A 168 -22.20 -15.55 0.18
CA GLU A 168 -21.07 -14.87 0.78
C GLU A 168 -20.01 -14.59 -0.27
N GLU A 169 -20.06 -13.38 -0.85
CA GLU A 169 -19.21 -12.94 -1.97
C GLU A 169 -17.70 -13.06 -1.66
N ALA A 170 -17.30 -12.78 -0.41
CA ALA A 170 -15.90 -12.79 0.01
C ALA A 170 -15.22 -14.16 -0.20
N ASN A 171 -15.95 -15.27 -0.05
CA ASN A 171 -15.39 -16.60 -0.24
C ASN A 171 -15.00 -16.85 -1.71
N TYR A 172 -15.82 -16.39 -2.64
CA TYR A 172 -15.52 -16.49 -4.08
C TYR A 172 -14.31 -15.61 -4.45
N ILE A 173 -14.27 -14.38 -3.96
CA ILE A 173 -13.18 -13.44 -4.24
C ILE A 173 -11.85 -14.03 -3.77
N ASN A 174 -11.79 -14.55 -2.55
CA ASN A 174 -10.59 -15.16 -1.99
C ASN A 174 -10.15 -16.38 -2.81
N LEU A 175 -11.08 -17.21 -3.26
CA LEU A 175 -10.78 -18.40 -4.06
C LEU A 175 -10.28 -18.02 -5.46
N ILE A 176 -10.91 -17.03 -6.09
CA ILE A 176 -10.46 -16.47 -7.39
C ILE A 176 -9.03 -15.94 -7.26
N PHE A 177 -8.75 -15.16 -6.20
CA PHE A 177 -7.42 -14.63 -5.94
C PHE A 177 -6.36 -15.72 -5.78
N LEU A 178 -6.67 -16.79 -5.03
CA LEU A 178 -5.75 -17.93 -4.84
C LEU A 178 -5.46 -18.65 -6.15
N TYR A 179 -6.48 -18.94 -6.96
CA TYR A 179 -6.28 -19.59 -8.25
C TYR A 179 -5.48 -18.69 -9.20
N SER A 180 -5.75 -17.39 -9.27
CA SER A 180 -4.99 -16.46 -10.11
C SER A 180 -3.54 -16.32 -9.64
N LYS A 181 -3.29 -16.29 -8.32
CA LYS A 181 -1.93 -16.29 -7.76
C LYS A 181 -1.12 -17.53 -8.13
N ASN A 182 -1.80 -18.65 -8.29
CA ASN A 182 -1.20 -19.94 -8.67
C ASN A 182 -1.10 -20.13 -10.19
N ASN A 183 -1.42 -19.11 -10.99
CA ASN A 183 -1.51 -19.18 -12.45
C ASN A 183 -2.54 -20.23 -12.95
N GLU A 184 -3.57 -20.53 -12.14
CA GLU A 184 -4.66 -21.43 -12.48
C GLU A 184 -5.88 -20.64 -13.00
N GLU A 185 -5.68 -19.82 -14.02
CA GLU A 185 -6.66 -18.86 -14.55
C GLU A 185 -7.99 -19.54 -14.98
N ALA A 186 -7.92 -20.75 -15.54
CA ALA A 186 -9.12 -21.48 -15.92
C ALA A 186 -10.02 -21.81 -14.72
N LYS A 187 -9.41 -22.22 -13.59
CA LYS A 187 -10.16 -22.47 -12.35
C LYS A 187 -10.68 -21.19 -11.74
N ALA A 188 -9.88 -20.11 -11.75
CA ALA A 188 -10.35 -18.80 -11.31
C ALA A 188 -11.61 -18.38 -12.08
N PHE A 189 -11.60 -18.53 -13.40
CA PHE A 189 -12.73 -18.21 -14.26
C PHE A 189 -14.00 -19.04 -13.98
N GLU A 190 -13.85 -20.33 -13.68
CA GLU A 190 -14.98 -21.17 -13.27
C GLU A 190 -15.63 -20.66 -11.97
N ILE A 191 -14.82 -20.18 -11.02
CA ILE A 191 -15.36 -19.59 -9.78
C ILE A 191 -16.04 -18.25 -10.04
N VAL A 192 -15.52 -17.43 -10.96
CA VAL A 192 -16.18 -16.18 -11.39
C VAL A 192 -17.57 -16.46 -11.96
N LYS A 193 -17.71 -17.47 -12.82
CA LYS A 193 -19.02 -17.88 -13.34
C LYS A 193 -19.99 -18.33 -12.24
N LYS A 194 -19.47 -19.06 -11.23
CA LYS A 194 -20.28 -19.44 -10.06
C LYS A 194 -20.71 -18.22 -9.27
N LEU A 195 -19.81 -17.26 -9.06
CA LEU A 195 -20.11 -16.00 -8.39
C LEU A 195 -21.19 -15.20 -9.14
N GLU A 196 -21.03 -15.02 -10.44
CA GLU A 196 -22.01 -14.30 -11.27
C GLU A 196 -23.41 -14.95 -11.23
N LYS A 197 -23.45 -16.28 -11.19
CA LYS A 197 -24.72 -17.02 -11.05
C LYS A 197 -25.34 -16.89 -9.66
N ALA A 198 -24.53 -16.91 -8.61
CA ALA A 198 -25.00 -16.84 -7.22
C ALA A 198 -25.35 -15.40 -6.82
N ILE A 199 -24.56 -14.44 -7.25
CA ILE A 199 -24.71 -13.01 -6.95
C ILE A 199 -24.68 -12.23 -8.29
N PRO A 200 -25.83 -12.14 -8.99
CA PRO A 200 -25.93 -11.33 -10.21
C PRO A 200 -25.52 -9.88 -9.93
N ASN A 201 -24.75 -9.30 -10.81
CA ASN A 201 -24.20 -7.94 -10.70
C ASN A 201 -23.09 -7.78 -9.63
N SER A 202 -22.43 -8.84 -9.22
CA SER A 202 -21.22 -8.74 -8.42
C SER A 202 -20.17 -7.86 -9.10
N GLU A 203 -19.83 -6.74 -8.48
CA GLU A 203 -18.80 -5.82 -8.99
C GLU A 203 -17.43 -6.48 -9.01
N TRP A 204 -17.16 -7.39 -8.08
CA TRP A 204 -15.93 -8.17 -8.02
C TRP A 204 -15.83 -9.20 -9.15
N ALA A 205 -16.95 -9.82 -9.56
CA ALA A 205 -16.96 -10.66 -10.75
C ALA A 205 -16.52 -9.86 -11.98
N GLN A 206 -16.99 -8.61 -12.12
CA GLN A 206 -16.62 -7.76 -13.25
C GLN A 206 -15.14 -7.41 -13.29
N VAL A 207 -14.43 -7.35 -12.15
CA VAL A 207 -12.96 -7.17 -12.12
C VAL A 207 -12.24 -8.29 -12.88
N THR A 208 -12.67 -9.54 -12.70
CA THR A 208 -12.05 -10.70 -13.37
C THR A 208 -12.55 -10.85 -14.80
N LEU A 209 -13.84 -10.64 -15.02
CA LEU A 209 -14.46 -10.70 -16.35
C LEU A 209 -13.87 -9.67 -17.30
N PHE A 210 -13.55 -8.47 -16.80
CA PHE A 210 -12.90 -7.43 -17.60
C PHE A 210 -11.63 -7.95 -18.28
N LYS A 211 -10.72 -8.56 -17.51
CA LYS A 211 -9.48 -9.13 -18.06
C LYS A 211 -9.77 -10.20 -19.12
N ASN A 212 -10.69 -11.11 -18.83
CA ASN A 212 -11.07 -12.16 -19.78
C ASN A 212 -11.64 -11.60 -21.09
N TYR A 213 -12.43 -10.52 -21.01
CA TYR A 213 -12.96 -9.85 -22.21
C TYR A 213 -11.87 -9.14 -23.00
N LEU A 214 -10.87 -8.53 -22.33
CA LEU A 214 -9.71 -7.96 -23.01
C LEU A 214 -8.90 -9.05 -23.75
N ASP A 215 -8.63 -10.17 -23.09
CA ASP A 215 -7.88 -11.29 -23.65
C ASP A 215 -8.61 -11.94 -24.83
N ALA A 216 -9.95 -11.99 -24.78
CA ALA A 216 -10.82 -12.42 -25.87
C ALA A 216 -11.02 -11.35 -26.97
N ASN A 217 -10.42 -10.17 -26.82
CA ASN A 217 -10.60 -9.01 -27.71
C ASN A 217 -12.07 -8.55 -27.85
N ASP A 218 -12.91 -8.80 -26.82
CA ASP A 218 -14.31 -8.36 -26.75
C ASP A 218 -14.38 -7.00 -26.03
N GLY A 219 -14.03 -5.93 -26.74
CA GLY A 219 -13.97 -4.59 -26.18
C GLY A 219 -15.30 -4.09 -25.66
N THR A 220 -16.41 -4.49 -26.26
CA THR A 220 -17.75 -4.05 -25.81
C THR A 220 -18.09 -4.58 -24.41
N LYS A 221 -17.83 -5.87 -24.18
CA LYS A 221 -18.04 -6.44 -22.84
C LYS A 221 -16.99 -5.96 -21.84
N ALA A 222 -15.75 -5.78 -22.28
CA ALA A 222 -14.70 -5.22 -21.44
C ALA A 222 -15.08 -3.81 -20.94
N ILE A 223 -15.62 -2.92 -21.80
CA ILE A 223 -16.09 -1.58 -21.43
C ILE A 223 -17.24 -1.65 -20.42
N SER A 224 -18.20 -2.54 -20.61
CA SER A 224 -19.31 -2.72 -19.68
C SER A 224 -18.81 -3.13 -18.29
N ALA A 225 -17.92 -4.13 -18.24
CA ALA A 225 -17.30 -4.59 -16.99
C ALA A 225 -16.46 -3.49 -16.33
N MET A 226 -15.61 -2.79 -17.10
CA MET A 226 -14.82 -1.66 -16.64
C MET A 226 -15.68 -0.58 -16.01
N ASN A 227 -16.73 -0.14 -16.68
CA ASN A 227 -17.61 0.92 -16.18
C ASN A 227 -18.27 0.53 -14.85
N THR A 228 -18.70 -0.73 -14.72
CA THR A 228 -19.25 -1.25 -13.45
C THR A 228 -18.23 -1.16 -12.32
N VAL A 229 -16.99 -1.56 -12.58
CA VAL A 229 -15.92 -1.53 -11.57
C VAL A 229 -15.53 -0.09 -11.23
N LEU A 230 -15.36 0.78 -12.22
CA LEU A 230 -14.96 2.17 -11.98
C LEU A 230 -16.02 2.97 -11.21
N ALA A 231 -17.30 2.69 -11.46
CA ALA A 231 -18.41 3.31 -10.74
C ALA A 231 -18.60 2.81 -9.30
N SER A 232 -18.04 1.63 -8.96
CA SER A 232 -18.22 1.00 -7.65
C SER A 232 -17.60 1.79 -6.52
N SER A 233 -18.30 1.89 -5.39
CA SER A 233 -17.72 2.40 -4.13
C SER A 233 -17.04 1.32 -3.29
N LYS A 234 -17.23 0.03 -3.63
CA LYS A 234 -16.68 -1.12 -2.89
C LYS A 234 -15.31 -1.55 -3.40
N ILE A 235 -14.96 -1.20 -4.63
CA ILE A 235 -13.72 -1.60 -5.26
C ILE A 235 -12.62 -0.58 -4.94
N ASP A 236 -11.49 -1.10 -4.46
CA ASP A 236 -10.32 -0.29 -4.11
C ASP A 236 -9.78 0.52 -5.29
N SER A 237 -9.31 1.74 -5.02
CA SER A 237 -8.76 2.66 -6.02
C SER A 237 -7.60 2.02 -6.81
N LYS A 238 -6.74 1.23 -6.17
CA LYS A 238 -5.62 0.55 -6.86
C LYS A 238 -6.09 -0.42 -7.93
N ILE A 239 -7.20 -1.12 -7.68
CA ILE A 239 -7.80 -2.04 -8.66
C ILE A 239 -8.37 -1.23 -9.83
N LYS A 240 -9.05 -0.12 -9.56
CA LYS A 240 -9.58 0.77 -10.58
C LYS A 240 -8.47 1.34 -11.46
N HIS A 241 -7.36 1.81 -10.87
CA HIS A 241 -6.20 2.30 -11.61
C HIS A 241 -5.58 1.20 -12.49
N ARG A 242 -5.49 -0.03 -11.98
CA ARG A 242 -4.99 -1.16 -12.77
C ARG A 242 -5.89 -1.45 -13.98
N ILE A 243 -7.21 -1.48 -13.78
CA ILE A 243 -8.19 -1.72 -14.87
C ILE A 243 -8.08 -0.64 -15.93
N LEU A 244 -7.99 0.64 -15.52
CA LEU A 244 -7.80 1.73 -16.47
C LEU A 244 -6.51 1.60 -17.27
N ASN A 245 -5.41 1.20 -16.62
CA ASN A 245 -4.13 1.02 -17.27
C ASN A 245 -4.15 -0.16 -18.27
N GLU A 246 -4.77 -1.28 -17.91
CA GLU A 246 -4.95 -2.42 -18.82
C GLU A 246 -5.81 -2.03 -20.03
N PHE A 247 -6.85 -1.22 -19.83
CA PHE A 247 -7.68 -0.73 -20.93
C PHE A 247 -6.94 0.30 -21.80
N LEU A 248 -6.12 1.16 -21.22
CA LEU A 248 -5.23 2.07 -21.97
C LEU A 248 -4.35 1.29 -22.95
N ILE A 249 -3.70 0.22 -22.47
CA ILE A 249 -2.84 -0.64 -23.32
C ILE A 249 -3.67 -1.34 -24.41
N PHE A 250 -4.86 -1.80 -24.07
CA PHE A 250 -5.77 -2.42 -25.02
C PHE A 250 -6.19 -1.46 -26.16
N THR A 251 -6.44 -0.19 -25.83
CA THR A 251 -6.84 0.82 -26.83
C THR A 251 -5.71 1.16 -27.81
N GLU A 252 -4.45 0.90 -27.51
CA GLU A 252 -3.36 1.08 -28.49
C GLU A 252 -3.53 0.20 -29.73
N LYS A 253 -3.97 -1.05 -29.50
CA LYS A 253 -4.25 -2.00 -30.58
C LYS A 253 -5.68 -1.88 -31.12
N ASN A 254 -6.55 -1.21 -30.39
CA ASN A 254 -7.97 -1.08 -30.66
C ASN A 254 -8.41 0.38 -30.58
N PRO A 255 -7.94 1.27 -31.49
CA PRO A 255 -8.14 2.72 -31.40
C PRO A 255 -9.61 3.16 -31.48
N GLN A 256 -10.50 2.28 -31.97
CA GLN A 256 -11.96 2.51 -32.00
C GLN A 256 -12.57 2.71 -30.61
N TYR A 257 -11.89 2.26 -29.54
CA TYR A 257 -12.32 2.42 -28.15
C TYR A 257 -11.67 3.60 -27.43
N SER A 258 -10.96 4.48 -28.14
CA SER A 258 -10.28 5.64 -27.51
C SER A 258 -11.25 6.60 -26.82
N SER A 259 -12.47 6.76 -27.35
CA SER A 259 -13.49 7.60 -26.69
C SER A 259 -14.01 6.99 -25.37
N ASP A 260 -13.98 5.66 -25.27
CA ASP A 260 -14.39 4.99 -24.02
C ASP A 260 -13.29 5.08 -22.95
N LEU A 261 -12.02 5.11 -23.35
CA LEU A 261 -10.92 5.44 -22.44
C LEU A 261 -11.07 6.86 -21.88
N GLU A 262 -11.41 7.85 -22.73
CA GLU A 262 -11.63 9.22 -22.29
C GLU A 262 -12.75 9.33 -21.26
N LYS A 263 -13.87 8.61 -21.47
CA LYS A 263 -14.96 8.54 -20.50
C LYS A 263 -14.51 7.86 -19.20
N ALA A 264 -13.73 6.78 -19.30
CA ALA A 264 -13.23 6.05 -18.14
C ALA A 264 -12.33 6.91 -17.25
N VAL A 265 -11.52 7.80 -17.83
CA VAL A 265 -10.71 8.77 -17.07
C VAL A 265 -11.56 9.67 -16.18
N GLY A 266 -12.78 10.02 -16.62
CA GLY A 266 -13.71 10.86 -15.85
C GLY A 266 -14.10 10.28 -14.47
N TYR A 267 -14.03 8.97 -14.28
CA TYR A 267 -14.25 8.37 -12.96
C TYR A 267 -13.19 8.76 -11.91
N PHE A 268 -12.06 9.30 -12.34
CA PHE A 268 -10.94 9.70 -11.49
C PHE A 268 -10.82 11.22 -11.27
N ASP A 269 -11.75 12.01 -11.78
CA ASP A 269 -11.70 13.48 -11.68
C ASP A 269 -11.65 13.97 -10.21
N ASN A 270 -12.21 13.20 -9.29
CA ASN A 270 -12.18 13.48 -7.85
C ASN A 270 -11.05 12.76 -7.08
N ASP A 271 -10.21 12.00 -7.76
CA ASP A 271 -9.06 11.34 -7.13
C ASP A 271 -7.95 12.37 -6.89
N LYS A 272 -7.70 12.67 -5.61
CA LYS A 272 -6.64 13.60 -5.20
C LYS A 272 -5.27 12.94 -5.05
N SER A 273 -5.21 11.61 -5.09
CA SER A 273 -3.98 10.87 -4.86
C SER A 273 -3.09 10.80 -6.09
N VAL A 274 -3.68 10.79 -7.29
CA VAL A 274 -2.97 10.70 -8.57
C VAL A 274 -3.67 11.56 -9.62
N ASP A 275 -2.91 12.32 -10.38
CA ASP A 275 -3.41 12.97 -11.60
C ASP A 275 -3.39 11.97 -12.76
N VAL A 276 -4.50 11.26 -12.91
CA VAL A 276 -4.66 10.20 -13.91
C VAL A 276 -4.50 10.73 -15.34
N SER A 277 -5.04 11.90 -15.62
CA SER A 277 -4.92 12.52 -16.95
C SER A 277 -3.46 12.86 -17.26
N MET A 278 -2.71 13.41 -16.31
CA MET A 278 -1.29 13.70 -16.48
C MET A 278 -0.49 12.41 -16.73
N GLU A 279 -0.74 11.35 -15.97
CA GLU A 279 -0.01 10.08 -16.13
C GLU A 279 -0.30 9.41 -17.49
N ILE A 280 -1.53 9.43 -17.97
CA ILE A 280 -1.87 8.97 -19.33
C ILE A 280 -1.20 9.86 -20.40
N GLY A 281 -1.16 11.16 -20.19
CA GLY A 281 -0.43 12.08 -21.04
C GLY A 281 1.05 11.71 -21.13
N LYS A 282 1.73 11.41 -20.03
CA LYS A 282 3.12 10.94 -19.97
C LYS A 282 3.30 9.62 -20.74
N TYR A 283 2.35 8.70 -20.58
CA TYR A 283 2.38 7.43 -21.31
C TYR A 283 2.38 7.65 -22.82
N PHE A 284 1.43 8.42 -23.36
CA PHE A 284 1.37 8.72 -24.78
C PHE A 284 2.58 9.53 -25.28
N HIS A 285 3.11 10.43 -24.42
CA HIS A 285 4.31 11.19 -24.74
C HIS A 285 5.54 10.26 -24.90
N SER A 286 5.71 9.29 -24.01
CA SER A 286 6.78 8.30 -24.11
C SER A 286 6.69 7.44 -25.38
N LYS A 287 5.48 7.23 -25.87
CA LYS A 287 5.19 6.50 -27.12
C LYS A 287 5.25 7.40 -28.36
N LYS A 288 5.63 8.68 -28.21
CA LYS A 288 5.65 9.68 -29.30
C LYS A 288 4.28 9.91 -29.96
N GLN A 289 3.20 9.59 -29.28
CA GLN A 289 1.84 9.92 -29.68
C GLN A 289 1.47 11.30 -29.15
N LEU A 290 2.10 12.35 -29.70
CA LEU A 290 2.12 13.70 -29.14
C LEU A 290 0.74 14.35 -29.09
N ASP A 291 -0.11 14.15 -30.11
CA ASP A 291 -1.49 14.71 -30.11
C ASP A 291 -2.31 14.18 -28.96
N LYS A 292 -2.21 12.88 -28.66
CA LYS A 292 -2.89 12.28 -27.50
C LYS A 292 -2.30 12.78 -26.19
N ALA A 293 -0.98 12.88 -26.11
CA ALA A 293 -0.31 13.41 -24.91
C ALA A 293 -0.78 14.84 -24.61
N ILE A 294 -0.81 15.71 -25.62
CA ILE A 294 -1.30 17.10 -25.51
C ILE A 294 -2.72 17.12 -24.98
N LYS A 295 -3.61 16.31 -25.57
CA LYS A 295 -5.03 16.25 -25.15
C LYS A 295 -5.17 15.88 -23.67
N TYR A 296 -4.43 14.88 -23.19
CA TYR A 296 -4.51 14.47 -21.79
C TYR A 296 -3.86 15.45 -20.83
N TYR A 297 -2.78 16.14 -21.25
CA TYR A 297 -2.22 17.23 -20.44
C TYR A 297 -3.18 18.42 -20.34
N GLU A 298 -3.88 18.78 -21.43
CA GLU A 298 -4.89 19.83 -21.42
C GLU A 298 -6.07 19.46 -20.50
N LYS A 299 -6.52 18.19 -20.52
CA LYS A 299 -7.55 17.71 -19.61
C LYS A 299 -7.09 17.84 -18.15
N SER A 300 -5.88 17.38 -17.82
CA SER A 300 -5.31 17.49 -16.46
C SER A 300 -5.29 18.95 -15.98
N ILE A 301 -4.86 19.89 -16.82
CA ILE A 301 -4.82 21.32 -16.49
C ILE A 301 -6.23 21.89 -16.28
N SER A 302 -7.18 21.49 -17.11
CA SER A 302 -8.59 21.89 -16.97
C SER A 302 -9.21 21.39 -15.67
N ASP A 303 -8.91 20.16 -15.28
CA ASP A 303 -9.49 19.52 -14.10
C ASP A 303 -8.86 20.06 -12.79
N LYS A 304 -7.58 20.45 -12.82
CA LYS A 304 -6.80 20.91 -11.65
C LYS A 304 -5.92 22.15 -11.97
N PRO A 305 -6.50 23.30 -12.26
CA PRO A 305 -5.73 24.46 -12.73
C PRO A 305 -4.72 25.01 -11.72
N GLU A 306 -5.01 24.92 -10.41
CA GLU A 306 -4.13 25.46 -9.35
C GLU A 306 -2.87 24.60 -9.11
N GLU A 307 -2.91 23.31 -9.47
CA GLU A 307 -1.81 22.36 -9.28
C GLU A 307 -1.02 22.08 -10.57
N SER A 308 -1.23 22.89 -11.59
CA SER A 308 -0.91 22.52 -12.98
C SER A 308 0.51 22.89 -13.47
N VAL A 309 1.39 23.49 -12.65
CA VAL A 309 2.73 23.95 -13.11
C VAL A 309 3.50 22.83 -13.81
N GLN A 310 3.60 21.67 -13.19
CA GLN A 310 4.33 20.53 -13.77
C GLN A 310 3.68 20.03 -15.07
N THR A 311 2.34 19.94 -15.10
CA THR A 311 1.61 19.50 -16.29
C THR A 311 1.76 20.51 -17.43
N ASN A 312 1.78 21.80 -17.12
CA ASN A 312 2.08 22.84 -18.11
C ASN A 312 3.47 22.68 -18.74
N PHE A 313 4.50 22.36 -17.95
CA PHE A 313 5.82 22.06 -18.53
C PHE A 313 5.77 20.86 -19.49
N LEU A 314 5.05 19.80 -19.12
CA LEU A 314 4.91 18.63 -19.97
C LEU A 314 4.13 18.97 -21.27
N LEU A 315 3.09 19.77 -21.15
CA LEU A 315 2.31 20.25 -22.30
C LEU A 315 3.17 21.09 -23.24
N LEU A 316 3.91 22.09 -22.73
CA LEU A 316 4.76 22.94 -23.56
C LEU A 316 5.87 22.13 -24.23
N LYS A 317 6.43 21.13 -23.53
CA LYS A 317 7.39 20.20 -24.11
C LYS A 317 6.78 19.38 -25.26
N ALA A 318 5.59 18.83 -25.05
CA ALA A 318 4.89 18.06 -26.09
C ALA A 318 4.53 18.93 -27.30
N LEU A 319 4.07 20.15 -27.10
CA LEU A 319 3.80 21.13 -28.16
C LEU A 319 5.07 21.47 -28.95
N THR A 320 6.20 21.59 -28.27
CA THR A 320 7.52 21.86 -28.89
C THR A 320 7.92 20.66 -29.79
N GLU A 321 7.84 19.44 -29.26
CA GLU A 321 8.15 18.22 -30.02
C GLU A 321 7.21 18.03 -31.19
N ASN A 322 5.93 18.40 -31.04
CA ASN A 322 4.92 18.34 -32.09
C ASN A 322 4.96 19.54 -33.07
N LYS A 323 5.91 20.48 -32.87
CA LYS A 323 6.11 21.66 -33.70
C LYS A 323 4.88 22.58 -33.80
N GLN A 324 4.03 22.60 -32.80
CA GLN A 324 2.84 23.45 -32.72
C GLN A 324 3.20 24.82 -32.11
N PHE A 325 4.06 25.59 -32.77
CA PHE A 325 4.68 26.78 -32.22
C PHE A 325 3.70 27.93 -31.99
N ASP A 326 2.65 28.06 -32.80
CA ASP A 326 1.60 29.07 -32.57
C ASP A 326 0.85 28.84 -31.25
N ILE A 327 0.50 27.59 -30.96
CA ILE A 327 -0.19 27.19 -29.72
C ILE A 327 0.80 27.29 -28.56
N LEU A 328 2.03 26.84 -28.75
CA LEU A 328 3.09 26.93 -27.75
C LEU A 328 3.32 28.38 -27.30
N ALA A 329 3.45 29.34 -28.24
CA ALA A 329 3.63 30.73 -27.92
C ALA A 329 2.51 31.29 -27.07
N LYS A 330 1.26 31.07 -27.48
CA LYS A 330 0.07 31.54 -26.76
C LYS A 330 0.01 30.98 -25.33
N LYS A 331 0.19 29.68 -25.17
CA LYS A 331 0.14 29.02 -23.86
C LYS A 331 1.30 29.43 -22.96
N ALA A 332 2.50 29.48 -23.50
CA ALA A 332 3.68 29.86 -22.73
C ALA A 332 3.63 31.30 -22.20
N VAL A 333 3.11 32.25 -23.01
CA VAL A 333 2.90 33.65 -22.56
C VAL A 333 1.90 33.73 -21.41
N VAL A 334 0.79 33.01 -21.48
CA VAL A 334 -0.19 32.93 -20.37
C VAL A 334 0.49 32.39 -19.11
N MET A 335 1.36 31.39 -19.25
CA MET A 335 2.10 30.83 -18.11
C MET A 335 3.15 31.80 -17.55
N VAL A 336 3.80 32.61 -18.36
CA VAL A 336 4.67 33.69 -17.91
C VAL A 336 3.92 34.71 -17.03
N GLU A 337 2.70 35.09 -17.45
CA GLU A 337 1.84 35.97 -16.67
C GLU A 337 1.38 35.33 -15.36
N THR A 338 1.04 34.07 -15.38
CA THR A 338 0.51 33.34 -14.21
C THR A 338 1.62 32.97 -13.21
N PHE A 339 2.80 32.58 -13.71
CA PHE A 339 3.96 32.13 -12.93
C PHE A 339 5.23 32.89 -13.29
N PRO A 340 5.30 34.20 -13.00
CA PRO A 340 6.35 35.09 -13.51
C PRO A 340 7.77 34.78 -13.01
N THR A 341 7.92 33.97 -11.98
CA THR A 341 9.23 33.54 -11.45
C THR A 341 9.72 32.21 -11.99
N GLN A 342 8.99 31.59 -12.90
CA GLN A 342 9.34 30.29 -13.50
C GLN A 342 10.04 30.49 -14.85
N PRO A 343 11.38 30.42 -14.91
CA PRO A 343 12.16 30.76 -16.12
C PRO A 343 11.81 29.81 -17.29
N GLN A 344 11.40 28.58 -17.03
CA GLN A 344 11.05 27.62 -18.09
C GLN A 344 9.94 28.13 -19.00
N PHE A 345 8.97 28.90 -18.49
CA PHE A 345 7.88 29.44 -19.32
C PHE A 345 8.39 30.51 -20.28
N TYR A 346 9.31 31.35 -19.84
CA TYR A 346 10.00 32.32 -20.72
C TYR A 346 10.82 31.62 -21.79
N TYR A 347 11.50 30.53 -21.44
CA TYR A 347 12.26 29.73 -22.40
C TYR A 347 11.34 29.17 -23.50
N TYR A 348 10.22 28.54 -23.16
CA TYR A 348 9.30 27.99 -24.16
C TYR A 348 8.64 29.09 -25.01
N ALA A 349 8.29 30.24 -24.42
CA ALA A 349 7.76 31.37 -25.16
C ALA A 349 8.80 31.93 -26.14
N GLY A 350 10.05 32.12 -25.69
CA GLY A 350 11.14 32.61 -26.53
C GLY A 350 11.46 31.64 -27.67
N LEU A 351 11.54 30.34 -27.38
CA LEU A 351 11.73 29.29 -28.39
C LEU A 351 10.61 29.33 -29.45
N ALA A 352 9.35 29.42 -29.00
CA ALA A 352 8.21 29.48 -29.92
C ALA A 352 8.30 30.70 -30.84
N TYR A 353 8.56 31.88 -30.29
CA TYR A 353 8.67 33.09 -31.08
C TYR A 353 9.88 33.09 -32.02
N ASN A 354 11.00 32.47 -31.66
CA ASN A 354 12.11 32.23 -32.59
C ASN A 354 11.67 31.36 -33.78
N GLN A 355 10.95 30.28 -33.55
CA GLN A 355 10.46 29.43 -34.62
C GLN A 355 9.42 30.13 -35.52
N LEU A 356 8.66 31.06 -34.96
CA LEU A 356 7.71 31.91 -35.69
C LEU A 356 8.37 33.12 -36.36
N LYS A 357 9.69 33.26 -36.21
CA LYS A 357 10.49 34.41 -36.72
C LYS A 357 10.10 35.77 -36.13
N GLU A 358 9.45 35.74 -34.94
CA GLU A 358 9.12 36.93 -34.16
C GLU A 358 10.27 37.28 -33.18
N PHE A 359 11.47 37.48 -33.72
CA PHE A 359 12.73 37.55 -32.98
C PHE A 359 12.78 38.60 -31.89
N LYS A 360 12.09 39.74 -32.08
CA LYS A 360 12.02 40.78 -31.06
C LYS A 360 11.29 40.31 -29.81
N LYS A 361 10.11 39.65 -29.98
CA LYS A 361 9.36 39.07 -28.85
C LYS A 361 10.17 37.97 -28.16
N ALA A 362 10.81 37.12 -28.96
CA ALA A 362 11.66 36.05 -28.43
C ALA A 362 12.77 36.62 -27.53
N LYS A 363 13.52 37.63 -28.05
CA LYS A 363 14.58 38.28 -27.30
C LYS A 363 14.08 38.89 -25.99
N ASP A 364 13.00 39.69 -26.05
CA ASP A 364 12.49 40.39 -24.87
C ASP A 364 12.09 39.42 -23.77
N LEU A 365 11.37 38.32 -24.10
CA LEU A 365 10.99 37.31 -23.13
C LEU A 365 12.17 36.50 -22.56
N LEU A 366 13.14 36.16 -23.43
CA LEU A 366 14.31 35.41 -22.99
C LEU A 366 15.22 36.25 -22.08
N GLU A 367 15.40 37.51 -22.36
CA GLU A 367 16.15 38.44 -21.48
C GLU A 367 15.47 38.54 -20.10
N MET A 368 14.15 38.73 -20.07
CA MET A 368 13.39 38.75 -18.81
C MET A 368 13.49 37.46 -18.03
N GLY A 369 13.37 36.30 -18.70
CA GLY A 369 13.42 35.01 -18.07
C GLY A 369 14.79 34.58 -17.55
N MET A 370 15.86 35.08 -18.18
CA MET A 370 17.24 34.79 -17.77
C MET A 370 17.55 35.27 -16.34
N ASP A 371 16.92 36.32 -15.88
CA ASP A 371 17.11 36.87 -14.52
C ASP A 371 16.58 35.92 -13.44
N TYR A 372 15.68 34.97 -13.79
CA TYR A 372 15.13 33.96 -12.88
C TYR A 372 15.87 32.63 -12.93
N VAL A 373 16.87 32.45 -13.80
CA VAL A 373 17.64 31.21 -13.90
C VAL A 373 18.63 31.13 -12.76
N VAL A 374 18.39 30.25 -11.78
CA VAL A 374 19.25 30.05 -10.62
C VAL A 374 19.71 28.59 -10.59
N GLU A 375 21.03 28.38 -10.51
CA GLU A 375 21.66 27.06 -10.32
C GLU A 375 21.24 25.95 -11.31
N ASN A 376 20.71 26.31 -12.50
CA ASN A 376 20.29 25.38 -13.52
C ASN A 376 21.11 25.61 -14.81
N LYS A 377 22.31 25.03 -14.85
CA LYS A 377 23.23 25.14 -16.01
C LYS A 377 22.61 24.71 -17.33
N GLU A 378 21.74 23.65 -17.31
CA GLU A 378 21.11 23.18 -18.54
C GLU A 378 20.14 24.24 -19.10
N LEU A 379 19.32 24.81 -18.25
CA LEU A 379 18.37 25.83 -18.65
C LEU A 379 19.13 27.09 -19.10
N GLU A 380 20.22 27.48 -18.42
CA GLU A 380 21.06 28.57 -18.79
C GLU A 380 21.69 28.40 -20.19
N ILE A 381 22.18 27.19 -20.50
CA ILE A 381 22.65 26.82 -21.83
C ILE A 381 21.55 27.05 -22.87
N ASN A 382 20.35 26.52 -22.59
CA ASN A 382 19.21 26.59 -23.50
C ASN A 382 18.79 28.08 -23.74
N PHE A 383 18.78 28.91 -22.72
CA PHE A 383 18.49 30.32 -22.84
C PHE A 383 19.54 31.04 -23.73
N ASN A 384 20.81 30.75 -23.52
CA ASN A 384 21.87 31.36 -24.32
C ASN A 384 21.79 30.95 -25.80
N ILE A 385 21.43 29.68 -26.08
CA ILE A 385 21.18 29.20 -27.46
C ILE A 385 20.02 30.01 -28.08
N GLN A 386 18.88 30.10 -27.38
CA GLN A 386 17.73 30.81 -27.91
C GLN A 386 17.93 32.32 -28.06
N LEU A 387 18.68 32.97 -27.17
CA LEU A 387 19.09 34.35 -27.31
C LEU A 387 20.00 34.54 -28.51
N GLY A 388 20.94 33.61 -28.73
CA GLY A 388 21.79 33.62 -29.93
C GLY A 388 20.97 33.57 -31.21
N GLU A 389 19.94 32.69 -31.27
CA GLU A 389 19.02 32.61 -32.40
C GLU A 389 18.20 33.89 -32.60
N ALA A 390 17.66 34.47 -31.51
CA ALA A 390 16.90 35.71 -31.57
C ALA A 390 17.74 36.86 -32.11
N TYR A 391 18.96 37.04 -31.61
CA TYR A 391 19.87 38.10 -32.09
C TYR A 391 20.38 37.85 -33.51
N ASN A 392 20.53 36.58 -33.92
CA ASN A 392 20.80 36.22 -35.31
C ASN A 392 19.68 36.72 -36.24
N GLY A 393 18.42 36.42 -35.84
CA GLY A 393 17.24 36.87 -36.61
C GLY A 393 17.05 38.37 -36.67
N LEU A 394 17.54 39.11 -35.65
CA LEU A 394 17.55 40.58 -35.60
C LEU A 394 18.75 41.22 -36.34
N GLY A 395 19.71 40.40 -36.82
CA GLY A 395 20.91 40.89 -37.50
C GLY A 395 21.99 41.45 -36.56
N ASP A 396 21.89 41.26 -35.25
CA ASP A 396 22.91 41.60 -34.28
C ASP A 396 23.92 40.45 -34.10
N PHE A 397 24.82 40.33 -35.06
CA PHE A 397 25.79 39.21 -35.11
C PHE A 397 26.80 39.28 -33.96
N LYS A 398 27.06 40.45 -33.38
CA LYS A 398 27.96 40.58 -32.24
C LYS A 398 27.36 39.93 -30.99
N LYS A 399 26.11 40.20 -30.70
CA LYS A 399 25.40 39.56 -29.57
C LYS A 399 25.11 38.09 -29.83
N LYS A 400 24.79 37.71 -31.07
CA LYS A 400 24.68 36.31 -31.46
C LYS A 400 25.94 35.54 -31.05
N GLU A 401 27.13 35.99 -31.46
CA GLU A 401 28.39 35.32 -31.11
C GLU A 401 28.62 35.27 -29.61
N LEU A 402 28.29 36.34 -28.90
CA LEU A 402 28.41 36.39 -27.44
C LEU A 402 27.58 35.26 -26.76
N PHE A 403 26.32 35.12 -27.13
CA PHE A 403 25.42 34.14 -26.49
C PHE A 403 25.78 32.71 -26.88
N PHE A 404 26.11 32.41 -28.12
CA PHE A 404 26.58 31.10 -28.53
C PHE A 404 27.92 30.73 -27.88
N SER A 405 28.83 31.67 -27.68
CA SER A 405 30.08 31.44 -26.95
C SER A 405 29.82 31.10 -25.48
N LYS A 406 28.89 31.79 -24.81
CA LYS A 406 28.49 31.50 -23.43
C LYS A 406 27.89 30.07 -23.36
N ALA A 407 26.99 29.70 -24.26
CA ALA A 407 26.42 28.35 -24.30
C ALA A 407 27.50 27.28 -24.46
N ASN A 408 28.46 27.50 -25.38
CA ASN A 408 29.56 26.58 -25.62
C ASN A 408 30.50 26.44 -24.41
N GLN A 409 30.77 27.54 -23.70
CA GLN A 409 31.58 27.53 -22.47
C GLN A 409 30.89 26.68 -21.41
N LEU A 410 29.60 26.90 -21.13
CA LEU A 410 28.81 26.14 -20.15
C LEU A 410 28.72 24.66 -20.50
N LEU A 411 28.61 24.32 -21.79
CA LEU A 411 28.64 22.95 -22.27
C LEU A 411 29.96 22.23 -21.98
N LYS A 412 31.10 22.96 -22.11
CA LYS A 412 32.43 22.40 -21.76
C LYS A 412 32.61 22.19 -20.27
N GLU A 413 32.02 23.02 -19.43
CA GLU A 413 32.09 22.93 -17.97
C GLU A 413 31.18 21.81 -17.43
N LYS A 414 30.23 21.28 -18.24
CA LYS A 414 29.32 20.18 -17.89
C LYS A 414 29.93 18.80 -18.11
N LYS A 415 31.04 18.72 -18.89
CA LYS A 415 31.82 17.48 -19.11
C LYS A 415 32.85 17.28 -18.02
#